data_16d2baf30fc3629001216a5df89c0cea
#
_entry.id   16d2baf30fc3629001216a5df89c0cea
#
_cell.length_a   1.000
_cell.length_b   1.000
_cell.length_c   1.000
_cell.angle_alpha   90.00
_cell.angle_beta   90.00
_cell.angle_gamma   90.00
#
_symmetry.space_group_name_H-M   'P 1'
#
loop_
_entity.id
_entity.type
_entity.pdbx_description
1 polymer ?
#
loop_
_entity_poly.entity_id
_entity_poly.type
_entity_poly.pdbx_seq_one_letter_code
_entity_poly.pdbx_strand_id
1 'polypeptide(L)'
;MNLKKIKMFTHIKTSKENRDVVAVLTRKLNLGTENIISRIALTHSLSLDRKLDLSEIQNSGGKEYSTKVLFGDYADFYLSMVALHYNLHISDKDLGKYIKMHIDDGLILINEEVNNNTNMDGFEFLIGMINKNLPKLS
;
A
#
# COMPACT_ATOMS: atom_id res chain seq x y z
N MET A 1 -9.42 29.36 8.26
CA MET A 1 -9.92 28.09 7.74
C MET A 1 -9.85 27.03 8.81
N ASN A 2 -10.93 26.33 9.03
CA ASN A 2 -10.97 25.33 10.08
C ASN A 2 -10.67 23.93 9.48
N LEU A 3 -9.45 23.49 9.68
CA LEU A 3 -8.99 22.18 9.18
C LEU A 3 -9.77 21.00 9.75
N LYS A 4 -10.47 21.22 10.89
CA LYS A 4 -11.30 20.18 11.52
C LYS A 4 -12.51 19.79 10.67
N LYS A 5 -12.88 20.60 9.68
CA LYS A 5 -13.99 20.30 8.77
C LYS A 5 -13.60 19.40 7.60
N ILE A 6 -12.31 19.17 7.37
CA ILE A 6 -11.86 18.24 6.35
C ILE A 6 -11.98 16.84 6.94
N LYS A 7 -13.07 16.16 6.56
CA LYS A 7 -13.25 14.76 6.96
C LYS A 7 -12.28 13.90 6.18
N MET A 8 -11.16 13.58 6.80
CA MET A 8 -10.26 12.56 6.28
C MET A 8 -10.68 11.21 6.82
N PHE A 9 -10.58 10.18 5.99
CA PHE A 9 -10.76 8.82 6.46
C PHE A 9 -9.70 8.55 7.54
N THR A 10 -10.07 7.79 8.56
CA THR A 10 -9.18 7.52 9.68
C THR A 10 -8.64 6.10 9.68
N HIS A 11 -9.25 5.22 8.88
CA HIS A 11 -8.89 3.80 8.84
C HIS A 11 -8.88 3.28 7.42
N ILE A 12 -7.95 2.35 7.17
CA ILE A 12 -7.86 1.58 5.93
C ILE A 12 -8.03 0.11 6.29
N LYS A 13 -8.92 -0.57 5.60
CA LYS A 13 -9.16 -2.01 5.80
C LYS A 13 -8.79 -2.77 4.53
N THR A 14 -7.85 -3.69 4.65
CA THR A 14 -7.47 -4.55 3.52
C THR A 14 -8.53 -5.62 3.28
N SER A 15 -8.40 -6.34 2.16
CA SER A 15 -9.30 -7.44 1.86
C SER A 15 -9.07 -8.61 2.83
N LYS A 16 -10.09 -9.45 2.98
CA LYS A 16 -10.01 -10.63 3.84
C LYS A 16 -8.88 -11.56 3.39
N GLU A 17 -8.73 -11.74 2.09
CA GLU A 17 -7.70 -12.60 1.49
C GLU A 17 -6.30 -12.09 1.83
N ASN A 18 -6.12 -10.79 1.89
CA ASN A 18 -4.82 -10.18 2.16
C ASN A 18 -4.46 -10.14 3.65
N ARG A 19 -5.37 -10.49 4.54
CA ARG A 19 -5.06 -10.54 5.97
C ARG A 19 -3.92 -11.51 6.25
N ASP A 20 -4.00 -12.71 5.70
CA ASP A 20 -2.96 -13.72 5.87
C ASP A 20 -1.70 -13.35 5.08
N VAL A 21 -1.86 -12.76 3.90
CA VAL A 21 -0.73 -12.29 3.09
C VAL A 21 0.12 -11.30 3.86
N VAL A 22 -0.50 -10.34 4.53
CA VAL A 22 0.21 -9.34 5.34
C VAL A 22 1.04 -10.03 6.43
N ALA A 23 0.43 -10.97 7.15
CA ALA A 23 1.12 -11.68 8.25
C ALA A 23 2.27 -12.53 7.73
N VAL A 24 2.04 -13.27 6.64
CA VAL A 24 3.05 -14.16 6.07
C VAL A 24 4.23 -13.37 5.51
N LEU A 25 3.97 -12.31 4.74
CA LEU A 25 5.03 -11.49 4.16
C LEU A 25 5.84 -10.74 5.23
N THR A 26 5.18 -10.24 6.25
CA THR A 26 5.87 -9.57 7.36
C THR A 26 6.88 -10.51 8.01
N ARG A 27 6.49 -11.76 8.23
CA ARG A 27 7.35 -12.76 8.84
C ARG A 27 8.46 -13.22 7.88
N LYS A 28 8.09 -13.58 6.65
CA LYS A 28 9.06 -14.09 5.66
C LYS A 28 10.15 -13.07 5.33
N LEU A 29 9.78 -11.81 5.21
CA LEU A 29 10.71 -10.76 4.83
C LEU A 29 11.34 -10.07 6.04
N ASN A 30 10.99 -10.52 7.25
CA ASN A 30 11.52 -10.01 8.52
C ASN A 30 11.38 -8.49 8.64
N LEU A 31 10.18 -7.99 8.35
CA LEU A 31 9.92 -6.55 8.30
C LEU A 31 9.53 -5.94 9.65
N GLY A 32 9.31 -6.76 10.67
CA GLY A 32 8.96 -6.31 12.01
C GLY A 32 7.45 -6.15 12.20
N THR A 33 6.87 -5.06 11.71
CA THR A 33 5.45 -4.77 11.88
C THR A 33 4.69 -4.83 10.57
N GLU A 34 3.39 -5.16 10.63
CA GLU A 34 2.57 -5.37 9.44
C GLU A 34 2.31 -4.09 8.63
N ASN A 35 2.45 -2.92 9.24
CA ASN A 35 2.28 -1.67 8.52
C ASN A 35 3.38 -1.43 7.47
N ILE A 36 4.56 -1.98 7.66
CA ILE A 36 5.68 -1.80 6.74
C ILE A 36 5.38 -2.47 5.39
N ILE A 37 4.91 -3.72 5.39
CA ILE A 37 4.58 -4.39 4.13
C ILE A 37 3.46 -3.68 3.38
N SER A 38 2.50 -3.12 4.10
CA SER A 38 1.40 -2.38 3.47
C SER A 38 1.88 -1.06 2.84
N ARG A 39 2.83 -0.37 3.45
CA ARG A 39 3.49 0.81 2.84
C ARG A 39 4.24 0.43 1.57
N ILE A 40 5.00 -0.65 1.63
CA ILE A 40 5.75 -1.16 0.47
C ILE A 40 4.78 -1.55 -0.64
N ALA A 41 3.69 -2.23 -0.31
CA ALA A 41 2.68 -2.65 -1.27
C ALA A 41 2.05 -1.46 -1.98
N LEU A 42 1.68 -0.42 -1.23
CA LEU A 42 1.13 0.81 -1.79
C LEU A 42 2.10 1.44 -2.79
N THR A 43 3.33 1.63 -2.37
CA THR A 43 4.36 2.26 -3.21
C THR A 43 4.65 1.43 -4.46
N HIS A 44 4.75 0.12 -4.29
CA HIS A 44 4.99 -0.79 -5.42
C HIS A 44 3.87 -0.72 -6.45
N SER A 45 2.62 -0.80 -5.99
CA SER A 45 1.46 -0.73 -6.87
C SER A 45 1.39 0.60 -7.63
N LEU A 46 1.63 1.72 -6.92
CA LEU A 46 1.64 3.04 -7.56
C LEU A 46 2.77 3.17 -8.59
N SER A 47 3.92 2.55 -8.34
CA SER A 47 5.08 2.63 -9.24
C SER A 47 4.83 1.99 -10.60
N LEU A 48 3.84 1.12 -10.71
CA LEU A 48 3.46 0.50 -11.98
C LEU A 48 2.63 1.44 -12.87
N ASP A 49 2.29 2.59 -12.36
CA ASP A 49 1.60 3.67 -13.09
C ASP A 49 0.26 3.25 -13.70
N ARG A 50 -0.45 2.37 -13.01
CA ARG A 50 -1.79 1.94 -13.40
C ARG A 50 -2.84 2.65 -12.58
N LYS A 51 -3.98 2.95 -13.19
CA LYS A 51 -5.16 3.44 -12.48
C LYS A 51 -6.13 2.28 -12.28
N LEU A 52 -6.47 2.01 -11.02
CA LEU A 52 -7.39 0.96 -10.66
C LEU A 52 -8.82 1.50 -10.64
N ASP A 53 -9.78 0.65 -11.00
CA ASP A 53 -11.18 1.03 -11.07
C ASP A 53 -11.87 0.73 -9.74
N LEU A 54 -12.56 1.72 -9.17
CA LEU A 54 -13.28 1.54 -7.91
C LEU A 54 -14.34 0.44 -7.96
N SER A 55 -14.86 0.12 -9.14
CA SER A 55 -15.82 -0.98 -9.29
C SER A 55 -15.23 -2.35 -8.94
N GLU A 56 -13.89 -2.46 -8.96
CA GLU A 56 -13.19 -3.71 -8.65
C GLU A 56 -12.68 -3.76 -7.21
N ILE A 57 -13.11 -2.83 -6.37
CA ILE A 57 -12.65 -2.79 -4.97
C ILE A 57 -13.02 -4.08 -4.25
N GLN A 58 -12.03 -4.63 -3.53
CA GLN A 58 -12.20 -5.86 -2.76
C GLN A 58 -12.98 -5.59 -1.47
N ASN A 59 -13.40 -6.68 -0.79
CA ASN A 59 -14.04 -6.57 0.52
C ASN A 59 -13.09 -5.94 1.55
N SER A 60 -13.61 -5.62 2.71
CA SER A 60 -12.86 -4.97 3.80
C SER A 60 -12.82 -5.84 5.05
N GLY A 61 -12.74 -7.17 4.88
CA GLY A 61 -12.75 -8.12 5.99
C GLY A 61 -11.39 -8.47 6.57
N GLY A 62 -10.32 -7.82 6.12
CA GLY A 62 -8.96 -8.13 6.52
C GLY A 62 -8.43 -7.26 7.65
N LYS A 63 -7.15 -6.93 7.53
CA LYS A 63 -6.45 -6.12 8.52
C LYS A 63 -6.93 -4.67 8.45
N GLU A 64 -7.22 -4.10 9.62
CA GLU A 64 -7.56 -2.69 9.76
C GLU A 64 -6.36 -1.92 10.29
N TYR A 65 -6.05 -0.81 9.63
CA TYR A 65 -5.01 0.12 10.07
C TYR A 65 -5.62 1.49 10.32
N SER A 66 -5.23 2.14 11.42
CA SER A 66 -5.44 3.59 11.48
C SER A 66 -4.45 4.26 10.54
N THR A 67 -4.85 5.39 9.96
CA THR A 67 -3.97 6.13 9.04
C THR A 67 -2.66 6.51 9.73
N LYS A 68 -2.76 6.87 11.00
CA LYS A 68 -1.59 7.25 11.80
C LYS A 68 -0.62 6.09 11.98
N VAL A 69 -1.12 4.89 12.27
CA VAL A 69 -0.28 3.70 12.42
C VAL A 69 0.30 3.27 11.07
N LEU A 70 -0.54 3.28 10.04
CA LEU A 70 -0.13 2.84 8.71
C LEU A 70 0.99 3.72 8.14
N PHE A 71 0.86 5.04 8.23
CA PHE A 71 1.76 5.97 7.57
C PHE A 71 2.66 6.77 8.53
N GLY A 72 2.34 6.78 9.84
CA GLY A 72 3.10 7.54 10.82
C GLY A 72 3.17 9.02 10.46
N ASP A 73 4.34 9.61 10.59
CA ASP A 73 4.56 11.01 10.28
C ASP A 73 4.55 11.32 8.79
N TYR A 74 4.49 10.31 7.93
CA TYR A 74 4.49 10.47 6.47
C TYR A 74 3.10 10.39 5.86
N ALA A 75 2.05 10.49 6.67
CA ALA A 75 0.67 10.37 6.18
C ALA A 75 0.38 11.34 5.03
N ASP A 76 0.73 12.60 5.19
CA ASP A 76 0.49 13.61 4.16
C ASP A 76 1.19 13.29 2.85
N PHE A 77 2.39 12.75 2.94
CA PHE A 77 3.16 12.34 1.76
C PHE A 77 2.45 11.21 0.99
N TYR A 78 2.02 10.16 1.70
CA TYR A 78 1.34 9.03 1.06
C TYR A 78 -0.02 9.43 0.50
N LEU A 79 -0.77 10.23 1.22
CA LEU A 79 -2.07 10.72 0.75
C LEU A 79 -1.91 11.57 -0.50
N SER A 80 -0.90 12.44 -0.52
CA SER A 80 -0.63 13.30 -1.66
C SER A 80 -0.19 12.49 -2.89
N MET A 81 0.60 11.44 -2.69
CA MET A 81 1.00 10.57 -3.80
C MET A 81 -0.20 9.95 -4.51
N VAL A 82 -1.15 9.42 -3.74
CA VAL A 82 -2.33 8.78 -4.30
C VAL A 82 -3.25 9.82 -4.94
N ALA A 83 -3.46 10.95 -4.28
CA ALA A 83 -4.26 12.04 -4.82
C ALA A 83 -3.71 12.52 -6.16
N LEU A 84 -2.40 12.69 -6.25
CA LEU A 84 -1.74 13.10 -7.49
C LEU A 84 -1.90 12.06 -8.59
N HIS A 85 -1.75 10.79 -8.25
CA HIS A 85 -1.89 9.68 -9.21
C HIS A 85 -3.25 9.67 -9.90
N TYR A 86 -4.31 10.02 -9.15
CA TYR A 86 -5.68 10.05 -9.67
C TYR A 86 -6.17 11.46 -10.00
N ASN A 87 -5.30 12.46 -9.87
CA ASN A 87 -5.67 13.86 -10.11
C ASN A 87 -6.86 14.30 -9.24
N LEU A 88 -6.81 13.93 -7.97
CA LEU A 88 -7.84 14.22 -6.98
C LEU A 88 -7.35 15.25 -5.97
N HIS A 89 -8.30 15.97 -5.35
CA HIS A 89 -8.00 16.78 -4.19
C HIS A 89 -7.75 15.84 -2.99
N ILE A 90 -6.88 16.25 -2.06
CA ILE A 90 -6.53 15.45 -0.89
C ILE A 90 -7.74 15.16 0.01
N SER A 91 -8.78 15.97 -0.07
CA SER A 91 -10.01 15.79 0.68
C SER A 91 -11.07 14.97 -0.07
N ASP A 92 -10.75 14.42 -1.23
CA ASP A 92 -11.70 13.62 -2.00
C ASP A 92 -12.18 12.42 -1.19
N LYS A 93 -13.50 12.18 -1.22
CA LYS A 93 -14.14 11.13 -0.44
C LYS A 93 -13.66 9.71 -0.83
N ASP A 94 -13.18 9.53 -2.04
CA ASP A 94 -12.77 8.22 -2.55
C ASP A 94 -11.27 7.95 -2.37
N LEU A 95 -10.52 8.92 -1.84
CA LEU A 95 -9.07 8.78 -1.68
C LEU A 95 -8.70 7.54 -0.85
N GLY A 96 -9.39 7.32 0.26
CA GLY A 96 -9.16 6.14 1.10
C GLY A 96 -9.42 4.83 0.37
N LYS A 97 -10.41 4.80 -0.52
CA LYS A 97 -10.71 3.62 -1.32
C LYS A 97 -9.60 3.31 -2.32
N TYR A 98 -9.04 4.33 -2.96
CA TYR A 98 -7.91 4.15 -3.87
C TYR A 98 -6.67 3.67 -3.13
N ILE A 99 -6.41 4.20 -1.94
CA ILE A 99 -5.30 3.74 -1.11
C ILE A 99 -5.47 2.25 -0.79
N LYS A 100 -6.66 1.85 -0.34
CA LYS A 100 -6.97 0.45 -0.06
C LYS A 100 -6.73 -0.42 -1.28
N MET A 101 -7.22 -0.03 -2.44
CA MET A 101 -7.08 -0.81 -3.67
C MET A 101 -5.62 -1.03 -4.04
N HIS A 102 -4.80 0.01 -3.93
CA HIS A 102 -3.37 -0.11 -4.25
C HIS A 102 -2.62 -0.95 -3.23
N ILE A 103 -2.98 -0.87 -1.94
CA ILE A 103 -2.40 -1.76 -0.94
C ILE A 103 -2.76 -3.21 -1.26
N ASP A 104 -4.03 -3.50 -1.50
CA ASP A 104 -4.46 -4.86 -1.84
C ASP A 104 -3.80 -5.37 -3.12
N ASP A 105 -3.74 -4.54 -4.15
CA ASP A 105 -3.07 -4.89 -5.41
C ASP A 105 -1.59 -5.18 -5.19
N GLY A 106 -0.90 -4.30 -4.49
CA GLY A 106 0.53 -4.48 -4.22
C GLY A 106 0.83 -5.70 -3.37
N LEU A 107 -0.01 -6.02 -2.40
CA LEU A 107 0.15 -7.21 -1.58
C LEU A 107 0.06 -8.48 -2.42
N ILE A 108 -0.89 -8.54 -3.35
CA ILE A 108 -1.04 -9.69 -4.25
C ILE A 108 0.20 -9.84 -5.13
N LEU A 109 0.66 -8.75 -5.72
CA LEU A 109 1.83 -8.77 -6.61
C LEU A 109 3.10 -9.19 -5.87
N ILE A 110 3.31 -8.66 -4.67
CA ILE A 110 4.48 -9.00 -3.86
C ILE A 110 4.41 -10.46 -3.43
N ASN A 111 3.23 -10.92 -3.03
CA ASN A 111 3.05 -12.29 -2.61
C ASN A 111 3.38 -13.28 -3.72
N GLU A 112 2.95 -12.98 -4.94
CA GLU A 112 3.29 -13.79 -6.11
C GLU A 112 4.78 -13.82 -6.37
N GLU A 113 5.43 -12.67 -6.29
CA GLU A 113 6.88 -12.58 -6.50
C GLU A 113 7.66 -13.35 -5.45
N VAL A 114 7.28 -13.22 -4.17
CA VAL A 114 7.95 -13.93 -3.08
C VAL A 114 7.72 -15.44 -3.18
N ASN A 115 6.53 -15.88 -3.57
CA ASN A 115 6.24 -17.30 -3.73
C ASN A 115 7.03 -17.94 -4.88
N ASN A 116 7.38 -17.15 -5.90
CA ASN A 116 8.20 -17.62 -7.02
C ASN A 116 9.69 -17.63 -6.69
N ASN A 117 10.11 -17.02 -5.59
CA ASN A 117 11.50 -16.91 -5.14
C ASN A 117 11.61 -17.37 -3.69
N THR A 118 11.56 -18.71 -3.49
CA THR A 118 11.40 -19.31 -2.17
C THR A 118 12.53 -19.03 -1.18
N ASN A 119 13.71 -18.64 -1.65
CA ASN A 119 14.90 -18.36 -0.81
C ASN A 119 15.13 -16.87 -0.57
N MET A 120 14.19 -16.02 -0.97
CA MET A 120 14.33 -14.58 -0.83
C MET A 120 14.09 -14.15 0.62
N ASP A 121 15.03 -13.40 1.21
CA ASP A 121 14.83 -12.75 2.49
C ASP A 121 14.41 -11.29 2.30
N GLY A 122 14.18 -10.58 3.42
CA GLY A 122 13.71 -9.19 3.37
C GLY A 122 14.71 -8.25 2.71
N PHE A 123 16.00 -8.47 2.95
CA PHE A 123 17.06 -7.64 2.37
C PHE A 123 17.13 -7.86 0.84
N GLU A 124 17.13 -9.10 0.40
CA GLU A 124 17.14 -9.43 -1.04
C GLU A 124 15.91 -8.89 -1.75
N PHE A 125 14.74 -8.96 -1.09
CA PHE A 125 13.51 -8.41 -1.63
C PHE A 125 13.62 -6.90 -1.87
N LEU A 126 14.10 -6.15 -0.88
CA LEU A 126 14.25 -4.70 -1.00
C LEU A 126 15.28 -4.32 -2.07
N ILE A 127 16.40 -5.03 -2.13
CA ILE A 127 17.42 -4.81 -3.17
C ILE A 127 16.83 -5.07 -4.55
N GLY A 128 16.06 -6.14 -4.71
CA GLY A 128 15.39 -6.45 -5.98
C GLY A 128 14.43 -5.36 -6.42
N MET A 129 13.66 -4.80 -5.49
CA MET A 129 12.74 -3.71 -5.80
C MET A 129 13.48 -2.44 -6.22
N ILE A 130 14.56 -2.10 -5.53
CA ILE A 130 15.39 -0.95 -5.88
C ILE A 130 15.95 -1.12 -7.29
N ASN A 131 16.50 -2.29 -7.60
CA ASN A 131 17.09 -2.57 -8.91
C ASN A 131 16.07 -2.49 -10.04
N LYS A 132 14.84 -2.94 -9.83
CA LYS A 132 13.77 -2.84 -10.83
C LYS A 132 13.44 -1.39 -11.17
N ASN A 133 13.59 -0.49 -10.22
CA ASN A 133 13.20 0.91 -10.39
C ASN A 133 14.35 1.81 -10.83
N LEU A 134 15.61 1.42 -10.61
CA LEU A 134 16.77 2.22 -10.98
C LEU A 134 16.83 2.60 -12.47
N PRO A 135 16.56 1.70 -13.43
CA PRO A 135 16.61 2.08 -14.86
C PRO A 135 15.60 3.16 -15.23
N LYS A 136 14.54 3.33 -14.45
CA LYS A 136 13.52 4.36 -14.69
C LYS A 136 13.95 5.74 -14.22
N LEU A 137 15.02 5.82 -13.43
CA LEU A 137 15.53 7.06 -12.87
C LEU A 137 16.69 7.63 -13.68
N SER A 138 17.22 6.87 -14.61
CA SER A 138 18.35 7.29 -15.44
C SER A 138 17.92 7.95 -16.74
#